data_7d6ed001db51a0e1d55f4e6b32bf4a52
#
_entry.id   7d6ed001db51a0e1d55f4e6b32bf4a52
#
_cell.length_a   1.000
_cell.length_b   1.000
_cell.length_c   1.000
_cell.angle_alpha   90.00
_cell.angle_beta   90.00
_cell.angle_gamma   90.00
#
_symmetry.space_group_name_H-M   'P 1'
#
loop_
_entity.id
_entity.type
_entity.pdbx_description
1 polymer ?
#
loop_
_entity_poly.entity_id
_entity_poly.type
_entity_poly.pdbx_seq_one_letter_code
_entity_poly.pdbx_strand_id
1 'polypeptide(L)'
;MTAEALLSVEGLEMRFGGLRAVSDLSFAARRGEITAVIGPNGAGKTTVFNCITGFYRPTGGRLVLTHPDGKRFDLQTLPGHRIAARAHVARTFQNIRLFAGMTALENLLVAQHNRLMRATGFGVLAVLGLGGYRSAERAAIERARFWLDATELLPRADAPAGALPYGAQRRLEIARAMCTEPVLLCLDEPAAGLNPRESEALAALLHKIRDGGTSILLIEHDMRMVMRNADHIVVLDHGRKISDGTPDAVRQDPAVIAAYLGEGDEDESPAGGATETVA
;
A
#
# COMPACT_ATOMS: atom_id res chain seq x y z
N MET A 1 15.70 -21.32 4.95
CA MET A 1 14.90 -20.81 6.08
C MET A 1 13.63 -20.24 5.50
N THR A 2 12.46 -20.82 5.77
CA THR A 2 11.17 -20.26 5.32
C THR A 2 10.96 -18.92 6.02
N ALA A 3 10.85 -17.84 5.26
CA ALA A 3 10.59 -16.51 5.82
C ALA A 3 9.30 -16.53 6.66
N GLU A 4 9.37 -15.98 7.88
CA GLU A 4 8.25 -15.96 8.82
C GLU A 4 7.12 -15.06 8.29
N ALA A 5 5.88 -15.50 8.40
CA ALA A 5 4.73 -14.70 7.99
C ALA A 5 4.63 -13.43 8.86
N LEU A 6 4.66 -12.25 8.21
CA LEU A 6 4.38 -10.96 8.86
C LEU A 6 2.88 -10.74 8.98
N LEU A 7 2.14 -10.95 7.89
CA LEU A 7 0.68 -10.87 7.82
C LEU A 7 0.10 -12.22 7.44
N SER A 8 -0.82 -12.75 8.24
CA SER A 8 -1.65 -13.92 7.93
C SER A 8 -3.08 -13.47 7.72
N VAL A 9 -3.66 -13.85 6.60
CA VAL A 9 -5.08 -13.70 6.25
C VAL A 9 -5.67 -15.09 6.21
N GLU A 10 -6.68 -15.37 7.04
CA GLU A 10 -7.26 -16.69 7.20
C GLU A 10 -8.79 -16.61 7.04
N GLY A 11 -9.31 -17.25 5.97
CA GLY A 11 -10.73 -17.34 5.68
C GLY A 11 -11.44 -15.99 5.62
N LEU A 12 -10.78 -14.95 5.06
CA LEU A 12 -11.34 -13.61 5.00
C LEU A 12 -12.63 -13.60 4.19
N GLU A 13 -13.70 -13.10 4.81
CA GLU A 13 -14.99 -12.84 4.16
C GLU A 13 -15.36 -11.36 4.26
N MET A 14 -15.88 -10.80 3.18
CA MET A 14 -16.47 -9.47 3.18
C MET A 14 -17.74 -9.42 2.34
N ARG A 15 -18.83 -8.98 2.95
CA ARG A 15 -20.15 -8.84 2.31
C ARG A 15 -20.64 -7.41 2.45
N PHE A 16 -21.24 -6.90 1.36
CA PHE A 16 -21.95 -5.62 1.34
C PHE A 16 -23.41 -5.90 0.98
N GLY A 17 -24.28 -5.97 2.00
CA GLY A 17 -25.65 -6.43 1.80
C GLY A 17 -25.69 -7.84 1.23
N GLY A 18 -26.26 -8.02 0.05
CA GLY A 18 -26.32 -9.31 -0.66
C GLY A 18 -25.07 -9.66 -1.46
N LEU A 19 -24.17 -8.69 -1.71
CA LEU A 19 -22.97 -8.90 -2.52
C LEU A 19 -21.85 -9.46 -1.67
N ARG A 20 -21.27 -10.59 -2.06
CA ARG A 20 -20.07 -11.18 -1.46
C ARG A 20 -18.83 -10.70 -2.24
N ALA A 21 -18.15 -9.69 -1.72
CA ALA A 21 -17.00 -9.10 -2.38
C ALA A 21 -15.69 -9.89 -2.16
N VAL A 22 -15.57 -10.61 -1.02
CA VAL A 22 -14.46 -11.53 -0.73
C VAL A 22 -15.03 -12.78 -0.06
N SER A 23 -14.56 -13.97 -0.48
CA SER A 23 -15.07 -15.27 -0.05
C SER A 23 -13.90 -16.20 0.30
N ASP A 24 -13.79 -16.57 1.57
CA ASP A 24 -12.85 -17.59 2.08
C ASP A 24 -11.40 -17.37 1.59
N LEU A 25 -10.94 -16.10 1.64
CA LEU A 25 -9.61 -15.75 1.16
C LEU A 25 -8.57 -16.01 2.24
N SER A 26 -7.57 -16.85 1.93
CA SER A 26 -6.44 -17.12 2.80
C SER A 26 -5.11 -16.96 2.06
N PHE A 27 -4.19 -16.15 2.62
CA PHE A 27 -2.83 -15.99 2.12
C PHE A 27 -1.92 -15.43 3.23
N ALA A 28 -0.62 -15.41 2.99
CA ALA A 28 0.36 -14.81 3.87
C ALA A 28 1.28 -13.85 3.11
N ALA A 29 1.54 -12.68 3.71
CA ALA A 29 2.66 -11.84 3.29
C ALA A 29 3.83 -12.04 4.25
N ARG A 30 5.01 -12.34 3.69
CA ARG A 30 6.19 -12.68 4.47
C ARG A 30 7.00 -11.43 4.81
N ARG A 31 7.82 -11.57 5.84
CA ARG A 31 8.72 -10.50 6.29
C ARG A 31 9.82 -10.24 5.27
N GLY A 32 10.04 -8.95 4.95
CA GLY A 32 11.08 -8.54 4.03
C GLY A 32 10.82 -8.91 2.56
N GLU A 33 9.55 -9.17 2.20
CA GLU A 33 9.12 -9.46 0.83
C GLU A 33 8.16 -8.39 0.30
N ILE A 34 8.13 -8.27 -1.02
CA ILE A 34 7.10 -7.57 -1.78
C ILE A 34 6.05 -8.61 -2.18
N THR A 35 4.90 -8.62 -1.50
CA THR A 35 3.76 -9.46 -1.86
C THR A 35 2.80 -8.65 -2.71
N ALA A 36 2.51 -9.07 -3.93
CA ALA A 36 1.53 -8.44 -4.81
C ALA A 36 0.18 -9.18 -4.74
N VAL A 37 -0.90 -8.41 -4.69
CA VAL A 37 -2.28 -8.90 -4.85
C VAL A 37 -2.81 -8.39 -6.18
N ILE A 38 -3.01 -9.28 -7.13
CA ILE A 38 -3.45 -8.97 -8.49
C ILE A 38 -4.77 -9.65 -8.84
N GLY A 39 -5.33 -9.32 -9.96
CA GLY A 39 -6.58 -9.92 -10.49
C GLY A 39 -7.38 -8.92 -11.31
N PRO A 40 -8.41 -9.38 -12.00
CA PRO A 40 -9.33 -8.56 -12.78
C PRO A 40 -9.99 -7.41 -12.01
N ASN A 41 -10.63 -6.49 -12.74
CA ASN A 41 -11.44 -5.45 -12.14
C ASN A 41 -12.64 -6.09 -11.40
N GLY A 42 -12.92 -5.60 -10.19
CA GLY A 42 -13.96 -6.23 -9.36
C GLY A 42 -13.55 -7.51 -8.62
N ALA A 43 -12.34 -8.04 -8.79
CA ALA A 43 -11.86 -9.25 -8.09
C ALA A 43 -11.76 -9.13 -6.56
N GLY A 44 -12.00 -7.93 -5.99
CA GLY A 44 -12.01 -7.73 -4.53
C GLY A 44 -10.69 -7.22 -3.93
N LYS A 45 -9.68 -6.91 -4.73
CA LYS A 45 -8.34 -6.44 -4.28
C LYS A 45 -8.40 -5.28 -3.29
N THR A 46 -9.06 -4.18 -3.67
CA THR A 46 -9.22 -3.00 -2.81
C THR A 46 -10.02 -3.30 -1.55
N THR A 47 -10.98 -4.24 -1.62
CA THR A 47 -11.75 -4.70 -0.45
C THR A 47 -10.84 -5.40 0.55
N VAL A 48 -9.95 -6.27 0.11
CA VAL A 48 -8.94 -6.94 0.95
C VAL A 48 -8.05 -5.91 1.65
N PHE A 49 -7.52 -4.92 0.92
CA PHE A 49 -6.72 -3.84 1.48
C PHE A 49 -7.49 -3.01 2.51
N ASN A 50 -8.76 -2.71 2.24
CA ASN A 50 -9.62 -1.98 3.16
C ASN A 50 -9.84 -2.77 4.46
N CYS A 51 -9.94 -4.10 4.39
CA CYS A 51 -10.02 -4.96 5.57
C CYS A 51 -8.69 -4.96 6.37
N ILE A 52 -7.54 -5.13 5.70
CA ILE A 52 -6.21 -5.15 6.33
C ILE A 52 -5.90 -3.82 7.01
N THR A 53 -6.26 -2.70 6.37
CA THR A 53 -5.97 -1.35 6.87
C THR A 53 -7.05 -0.76 7.78
N GLY A 54 -8.14 -1.53 8.05
CA GLY A 54 -9.19 -1.18 8.99
C GLY A 54 -10.18 -0.13 8.52
N PHE A 55 -10.28 0.08 7.19
CA PHE A 55 -11.37 0.86 6.58
C PHE A 55 -12.67 0.09 6.57
N TYR A 56 -12.59 -1.24 6.36
CA TYR A 56 -13.72 -2.13 6.49
C TYR A 56 -13.46 -3.15 7.60
N ARG A 57 -14.50 -3.44 8.37
CA ARG A 57 -14.47 -4.56 9.29
C ARG A 57 -14.94 -5.80 8.54
N PRO A 58 -14.10 -6.85 8.37
CA PRO A 58 -14.52 -8.06 7.67
C PRO A 58 -15.74 -8.71 8.34
N THR A 59 -16.55 -9.38 7.54
CA THR A 59 -17.73 -10.11 8.00
C THR A 59 -17.38 -11.50 8.58
N GLY A 60 -16.20 -12.02 8.20
CA GLY A 60 -15.65 -13.29 8.69
C GLY A 60 -14.15 -13.38 8.46
N GLY A 61 -13.54 -14.40 9.05
CA GLY A 61 -12.12 -14.66 8.95
C GLY A 61 -11.26 -13.91 9.97
N ARG A 62 -9.96 -14.09 9.84
CA ARG A 62 -8.96 -13.55 10.77
C ARG A 62 -7.82 -12.89 10.03
N LEU A 63 -7.37 -11.73 10.52
CA LEU A 63 -6.24 -10.97 10.01
C LEU A 63 -5.24 -10.78 11.14
N VAL A 64 -4.08 -11.43 11.07
CA VAL A 64 -3.06 -11.38 12.12
C VAL A 64 -1.78 -10.77 11.57
N LEU A 65 -1.33 -9.69 12.19
CA LEU A 65 0.00 -9.12 11.96
C LEU A 65 0.92 -9.51 13.12
N THR A 66 2.08 -10.09 12.80
CA THR A 66 3.10 -10.48 13.79
C THR A 66 4.33 -9.59 13.62
N HIS A 67 4.62 -8.78 14.65
CA HIS A 67 5.79 -7.89 14.66
C HIS A 67 7.12 -8.66 14.80
N PRO A 68 8.27 -8.03 14.47
CA PRO A 68 9.59 -8.62 14.70
C PRO A 68 9.89 -8.99 16.15
N ASP A 69 9.26 -8.31 17.11
CA ASP A 69 9.38 -8.58 18.56
C ASP A 69 8.43 -9.68 19.05
N GLY A 70 7.73 -10.37 18.13
CA GLY A 70 6.77 -11.43 18.43
C GLY A 70 5.37 -10.96 18.85
N LYS A 71 5.13 -9.66 18.98
CA LYS A 71 3.78 -9.14 19.26
C LYS A 71 2.83 -9.40 18.11
N ARG A 72 1.64 -9.86 18.44
CA ARG A 72 0.58 -10.19 17.49
C ARG A 72 -0.58 -9.22 17.62
N PHE A 73 -1.12 -8.81 16.49
CA PHE A 73 -2.25 -7.89 16.38
C PHE A 73 -3.35 -8.53 15.55
N ASP A 74 -4.53 -8.72 16.13
CA ASP A 74 -5.74 -9.13 15.42
C ASP A 74 -6.36 -7.88 14.76
N LEU A 75 -5.99 -7.62 13.50
CA LEU A 75 -6.31 -6.35 12.80
C LEU A 75 -7.82 -6.13 12.69
N GLN A 76 -8.61 -7.17 12.47
CA GLN A 76 -10.07 -7.08 12.35
C GLN A 76 -10.76 -6.56 13.63
N THR A 77 -10.07 -6.56 14.77
CA THR A 77 -10.58 -6.04 16.04
C THR A 77 -10.19 -4.58 16.29
N LEU A 78 -9.25 -4.06 15.50
CA LEU A 78 -8.68 -2.72 15.69
C LEU A 78 -9.29 -1.72 14.69
N PRO A 79 -9.64 -0.50 15.12
CA PRO A 79 -9.97 0.57 14.19
C PRO A 79 -8.71 1.02 13.42
N GLY A 80 -8.86 1.51 12.17
CA GLY A 80 -7.77 1.83 11.26
C GLY A 80 -6.68 2.73 11.86
N HIS A 81 -7.06 3.77 12.65
CA HIS A 81 -6.07 4.63 13.32
C HIS A 81 -5.19 3.87 14.34
N ARG A 82 -5.71 2.81 14.97
CA ARG A 82 -4.93 1.95 15.87
C ARG A 82 -4.09 0.94 15.12
N ILE A 83 -4.54 0.48 13.94
CA ILE A 83 -3.73 -0.35 13.05
C ILE A 83 -2.49 0.45 12.62
N ALA A 84 -2.65 1.68 12.17
CA ALA A 84 -1.52 2.53 11.84
C ALA A 84 -0.61 2.83 13.04
N ALA A 85 -1.18 3.20 14.20
CA ALA A 85 -0.41 3.68 15.34
C ALA A 85 0.22 2.57 16.21
N ARG A 86 -0.35 1.35 16.24
CA ARG A 86 0.09 0.26 17.11
C ARG A 86 0.62 -0.94 16.34
N ALA A 87 -0.04 -1.32 15.23
CA ALA A 87 0.41 -2.40 14.38
C ALA A 87 1.39 -1.92 13.30
N HIS A 88 1.71 -0.62 13.24
CA HIS A 88 2.67 -0.02 12.31
C HIS A 88 2.41 -0.44 10.85
N VAL A 89 1.16 -0.39 10.42
CA VAL A 89 0.76 -0.56 9.02
C VAL A 89 0.55 0.82 8.43
N ALA A 90 1.30 1.16 7.39
CA ALA A 90 1.06 2.37 6.61
C ALA A 90 0.36 2.03 5.29
N ARG A 91 -0.41 2.97 4.76
CA ARG A 91 -1.08 2.85 3.47
C ARG A 91 -0.95 4.12 2.66
N THR A 92 -0.71 3.98 1.36
CA THR A 92 -0.99 5.02 0.36
C THR A 92 -2.37 4.79 -0.25
N PHE A 93 -2.88 5.77 -0.97
CA PHE A 93 -4.17 5.69 -1.64
C PHE A 93 -3.98 5.80 -3.15
N GLN A 94 -4.92 5.27 -3.93
CA GLN A 94 -4.94 5.42 -5.38
C GLN A 94 -4.85 6.91 -5.79
N ASN A 95 -5.66 7.76 -5.18
CA ASN A 95 -5.53 9.22 -5.33
C ASN A 95 -4.51 9.77 -4.30
N ILE A 96 -3.53 10.51 -4.77
CA ILE A 96 -2.50 11.13 -3.93
C ILE A 96 -3.13 12.05 -2.89
N ARG A 97 -2.78 11.84 -1.62
CA ARG A 97 -3.30 12.61 -0.49
C ARG A 97 -2.18 13.38 0.22
N LEU A 98 -1.63 14.37 -0.48
CA LEU A 98 -0.65 15.30 0.11
C LEU A 98 -1.33 16.58 0.60
N PHE A 99 -0.69 17.27 1.53
CA PHE A 99 -1.03 18.64 1.89
C PHE A 99 -0.42 19.57 0.82
N ALA A 100 -1.18 19.89 -0.22
CA ALA A 100 -0.70 20.57 -1.43
C ALA A 100 -0.07 21.93 -1.15
N GLY A 101 -0.56 22.67 -0.15
CA GLY A 101 -0.04 23.98 0.25
C GLY A 101 1.18 23.93 1.17
N MET A 102 1.55 22.74 1.67
CA MET A 102 2.76 22.53 2.47
C MET A 102 3.93 22.13 1.58
N THR A 103 5.13 22.42 2.03
CA THR A 103 6.36 21.96 1.37
C THR A 103 6.49 20.43 1.41
N ALA A 104 7.38 19.87 0.58
CA ALA A 104 7.70 18.45 0.62
C ALA A 104 8.21 18.04 2.01
N LEU A 105 9.09 18.82 2.62
CA LEU A 105 9.61 18.57 3.97
C LEU A 105 8.51 18.59 5.02
N GLU A 106 7.63 19.61 5.01
CA GLU A 106 6.54 19.75 5.98
C GLU A 106 5.55 18.57 5.90
N ASN A 107 5.26 18.05 4.69
CA ASN A 107 4.44 16.84 4.52
C ASN A 107 5.03 15.63 5.27
N LEU A 108 6.35 15.48 5.27
CA LEU A 108 7.02 14.39 5.97
C LEU A 108 7.08 14.61 7.49
N LEU A 109 7.20 15.86 7.93
CA LEU A 109 7.21 16.20 9.36
C LEU A 109 5.82 16.00 10.00
N VAL A 110 4.74 16.36 9.30
CA VAL A 110 3.36 16.13 9.76
C VAL A 110 3.08 14.64 10.00
N ALA A 111 3.62 13.74 9.18
CA ALA A 111 3.47 12.30 9.40
C ALA A 111 4.07 11.81 10.74
N GLN A 112 5.01 12.55 11.29
CA GLN A 112 5.71 12.24 12.54
C GLN A 112 5.10 12.95 13.77
N HIS A 113 4.02 13.72 13.59
CA HIS A 113 3.40 14.55 14.63
C HIS A 113 3.12 13.77 15.92
N ASN A 114 2.55 12.57 15.82
CA ASN A 114 2.22 11.77 17.01
C ASN A 114 3.46 11.39 17.84
N ARG A 115 4.62 11.16 17.21
CA ARG A 115 5.89 10.87 17.92
C ARG A 115 6.43 12.12 18.58
N LEU A 116 6.39 13.25 17.87
CA LEU A 116 6.80 14.55 18.40
C LEU A 116 5.93 14.94 19.61
N MET A 117 4.62 14.79 19.52
CA MET A 117 3.70 15.08 20.63
C MET A 117 3.93 14.18 21.85
N ARG A 118 4.22 12.90 21.65
CA ARG A 118 4.57 12.01 22.79
C ARG A 118 5.88 12.37 23.44
N ALA A 119 6.89 12.76 22.67
CA ALA A 119 8.20 13.19 23.19
C ALA A 119 8.10 14.52 23.99
N THR A 120 7.06 15.31 23.76
CA THR A 120 6.83 16.62 24.42
C THR A 120 5.95 16.53 25.68
N GLY A 121 5.49 15.34 26.08
CA GLY A 121 4.60 15.21 27.25
C GLY A 121 3.35 16.10 27.15
N PHE A 122 2.71 16.14 25.97
CA PHE A 122 1.56 16.99 25.66
C PHE A 122 1.80 18.52 25.74
N GLY A 123 3.00 18.97 25.37
CA GLY A 123 3.27 20.40 25.11
C GLY A 123 3.78 21.20 26.33
N VAL A 124 3.61 20.77 27.56
CA VAL A 124 4.08 21.50 28.74
C VAL A 124 5.62 21.52 28.80
N LEU A 125 6.29 20.41 28.48
CA LEU A 125 7.75 20.30 28.47
C LEU A 125 8.39 21.02 27.26
N ALA A 126 7.63 21.17 26.15
CA ALA A 126 8.09 21.90 24.97
C ALA A 126 8.25 23.40 25.26
N VAL A 127 7.27 23.98 25.99
CA VAL A 127 7.30 25.40 26.38
C VAL A 127 8.45 25.70 27.33
N LEU A 128 8.86 24.72 28.13
CA LEU A 128 9.97 24.85 29.10
C LEU A 128 11.36 24.59 28.48
N GLY A 129 11.44 24.29 27.18
CA GLY A 129 12.72 24.09 26.47
C GLY A 129 13.53 22.90 26.96
N LEU A 130 12.93 21.94 27.66
CA LEU A 130 13.58 20.77 28.20
C LEU A 130 14.03 19.83 27.06
N GLY A 131 15.25 19.37 27.11
CA GLY A 131 16.05 18.79 26.02
C GLY A 131 15.48 17.65 25.17
N GLY A 132 14.38 17.01 25.58
CA GLY A 132 13.74 15.91 24.84
C GLY A 132 13.06 16.34 23.54
N TYR A 133 12.49 17.55 23.47
CA TYR A 133 11.83 18.04 22.25
C TYR A 133 12.82 18.29 21.11
N ARG A 134 13.90 19.01 21.37
CA ARG A 134 14.91 19.35 20.34
C ARG A 134 15.58 18.11 19.75
N SER A 135 15.78 17.05 20.54
CA SER A 135 16.34 15.80 20.04
C SER A 135 15.32 15.03 19.17
N ALA A 136 14.05 15.00 19.58
CA ALA A 136 12.97 14.37 18.80
C ALA A 136 12.71 15.12 17.48
N GLU A 137 12.69 16.45 17.51
CA GLU A 137 12.54 17.30 16.33
C GLU A 137 13.71 17.09 15.34
N ARG A 138 14.94 17.09 15.84
CA ARG A 138 16.13 16.84 15.01
C ARG A 138 16.08 15.47 14.37
N ALA A 139 15.72 14.43 15.12
CA ALA A 139 15.55 13.07 14.59
C ALA A 139 14.42 12.99 13.55
N ALA A 140 13.34 13.75 13.71
CA ALA A 140 12.24 13.82 12.73
C ALA A 140 12.68 14.50 11.43
N ILE A 141 13.47 15.58 11.53
CA ILE A 141 14.02 16.27 10.34
C ILE A 141 15.02 15.37 9.61
N GLU A 142 15.92 14.70 10.33
CA GLU A 142 16.89 13.76 9.73
C GLU A 142 16.19 12.63 8.99
N ARG A 143 15.13 12.04 9.57
CA ARG A 143 14.32 11.01 8.91
C ARG A 143 13.61 11.55 7.67
N ALA A 144 13.04 12.74 7.75
CA ALA A 144 12.40 13.38 6.61
C ALA A 144 13.42 13.63 5.48
N ARG A 145 14.61 14.14 5.80
CA ARG A 145 15.69 14.35 4.83
C ARG A 145 16.16 13.04 4.20
N PHE A 146 16.32 11.98 4.99
CA PHE A 146 16.66 10.65 4.48
C PHE A 146 15.66 10.16 3.43
N TRP A 147 14.34 10.29 3.70
CA TRP A 147 13.32 9.86 2.75
C TRP A 147 13.18 10.80 1.55
N LEU A 148 13.42 12.11 1.71
CA LEU A 148 13.51 13.04 0.57
C LEU A 148 14.69 12.69 -0.33
N ASP A 149 15.84 12.33 0.23
CA ASP A 149 17.02 11.89 -0.53
C ASP A 149 16.73 10.55 -1.23
N ALA A 150 16.18 9.57 -0.50
CA ALA A 150 15.82 8.26 -1.04
C ALA A 150 14.83 8.31 -2.22
N THR A 151 14.00 9.36 -2.27
CA THR A 151 13.01 9.62 -3.33
C THR A 151 13.47 10.65 -4.36
N GLU A 152 14.73 11.10 -4.30
CA GLU A 152 15.31 12.14 -5.18
C GLU A 152 14.58 13.50 -5.08
N LEU A 153 13.97 13.79 -3.94
CA LEU A 153 13.21 15.02 -3.70
C LEU A 153 13.93 16.01 -2.77
N LEU A 154 15.13 15.67 -2.26
CA LEU A 154 15.88 16.55 -1.37
C LEU A 154 16.15 17.95 -1.95
N PRO A 155 16.48 18.12 -3.26
CA PRO A 155 16.63 19.43 -3.86
C PRO A 155 15.33 20.26 -3.94
N ARG A 156 14.18 19.61 -3.73
CA ARG A 156 12.83 20.22 -3.75
C ARG A 156 12.15 20.19 -2.38
N ALA A 157 12.94 20.06 -1.29
CA ALA A 157 12.42 19.96 0.07
C ALA A 157 11.48 21.12 0.44
N ASP A 158 11.81 22.34 -0.02
CA ASP A 158 11.06 23.56 0.26
C ASP A 158 10.00 23.88 -0.81
N ALA A 159 9.88 23.06 -1.87
CA ALA A 159 8.85 23.25 -2.88
C ALA A 159 7.47 22.83 -2.35
N PRO A 160 6.38 23.59 -2.65
CA PRO A 160 5.02 23.16 -2.34
C PRO A 160 4.73 21.79 -2.98
N ALA A 161 4.17 20.87 -2.19
CA ALA A 161 3.90 19.51 -2.67
C ALA A 161 2.97 19.48 -3.89
N GLY A 162 1.98 20.39 -3.94
CA GLY A 162 1.07 20.50 -5.08
C GLY A 162 1.71 21.01 -6.37
N ALA A 163 2.89 21.63 -6.30
CA ALA A 163 3.64 22.10 -7.47
C ALA A 163 4.59 21.04 -8.07
N LEU A 164 4.74 19.90 -7.39
CA LEU A 164 5.58 18.81 -7.89
C LEU A 164 4.90 18.07 -9.07
N PRO A 165 5.67 17.55 -10.03
CA PRO A 165 5.15 16.62 -11.05
C PRO A 165 4.50 15.40 -10.38
N TYR A 166 3.53 14.77 -11.08
CA TYR A 166 2.73 13.67 -10.53
C TYR A 166 3.57 12.51 -9.97
N GLY A 167 4.56 12.02 -10.72
CA GLY A 167 5.46 10.97 -10.24
C GLY A 167 6.28 11.37 -9.01
N ALA A 168 6.65 12.66 -8.88
CA ALA A 168 7.31 13.18 -7.68
C ALA A 168 6.35 13.26 -6.49
N GLN A 169 5.09 13.64 -6.72
CA GLN A 169 4.05 13.61 -5.68
C GLN A 169 3.81 12.18 -5.18
N ARG A 170 3.76 11.18 -6.07
CA ARG A 170 3.63 9.77 -5.70
C ARG A 170 4.79 9.29 -4.84
N ARG A 171 6.04 9.60 -5.22
CA ARG A 171 7.21 9.28 -4.39
C ARG A 171 7.20 10.00 -3.04
N LEU A 172 6.75 11.26 -3.00
CA LEU A 172 6.58 12.01 -1.75
C LEU A 172 5.54 11.38 -0.82
N GLU A 173 4.43 10.87 -1.36
CA GLU A 173 3.41 10.17 -0.58
C GLU A 173 3.97 8.90 0.07
N ILE A 174 4.77 8.11 -0.67
CA ILE A 174 5.47 6.94 -0.14
C ILE A 174 6.49 7.35 0.93
N ALA A 175 7.31 8.38 0.68
CA ALA A 175 8.25 8.92 1.65
C ALA A 175 7.55 9.34 2.95
N ARG A 176 6.39 9.98 2.84
CA ARG A 176 5.57 10.38 3.99
C ARG A 176 5.07 9.16 4.78
N ALA A 177 4.61 8.12 4.10
CA ALA A 177 4.22 6.87 4.75
C ALA A 177 5.41 6.22 5.48
N MET A 178 6.58 6.21 4.87
CA MET A 178 7.81 5.65 5.46
C MET A 178 8.32 6.44 6.68
N CYS A 179 8.01 7.74 6.78
CA CYS A 179 8.33 8.51 8.00
C CYS A 179 7.58 8.03 9.24
N THR A 180 6.56 7.18 9.11
CA THR A 180 5.88 6.53 10.24
C THR A 180 6.57 5.26 10.73
N GLU A 181 7.66 4.82 10.05
CA GLU A 181 8.41 3.58 10.31
C GLU A 181 7.50 2.35 10.34
N PRO A 182 6.81 2.05 9.23
CA PRO A 182 5.92 0.91 9.18
C PRO A 182 6.68 -0.41 9.11
N VAL A 183 6.10 -1.49 9.65
CA VAL A 183 6.57 -2.86 9.42
C VAL A 183 5.94 -3.44 8.15
N LEU A 184 4.75 -2.93 7.78
CA LEU A 184 4.04 -3.26 6.55
C LEU A 184 3.59 -1.98 5.85
N LEU A 185 4.03 -1.79 4.61
CA LEU A 185 3.59 -0.72 3.72
C LEU A 185 2.61 -1.30 2.69
N CYS A 186 1.38 -0.79 2.71
CA CYS A 186 0.32 -1.15 1.76
C CYS A 186 0.24 -0.10 0.66
N LEU A 187 0.44 -0.49 -0.59
CA LEU A 187 0.43 0.39 -1.77
C LEU A 187 -0.70 -0.01 -2.72
N ASP A 188 -1.57 0.95 -3.02
CA ASP A 188 -2.74 0.77 -3.88
C ASP A 188 -2.48 1.45 -5.23
N GLU A 189 -2.18 0.65 -6.27
CA GLU A 189 -1.86 1.07 -7.64
C GLU A 189 -0.83 2.22 -7.71
N PRO A 190 0.36 2.06 -7.12
CA PRO A 190 1.31 3.16 -7.04
C PRO A 190 1.93 3.54 -8.38
N ALA A 191 1.91 2.65 -9.38
CA ALA A 191 2.43 2.90 -10.72
C ALA A 191 1.40 3.53 -11.67
N ALA A 192 0.13 3.65 -11.26
CA ALA A 192 -0.91 4.20 -12.12
C ALA A 192 -0.58 5.64 -12.56
N GLY A 193 -0.62 5.89 -13.87
CA GLY A 193 -0.35 7.21 -14.46
C GLY A 193 1.13 7.61 -14.53
N LEU A 194 2.05 6.73 -14.16
CA LEU A 194 3.49 6.96 -14.29
C LEU A 194 3.98 6.61 -15.71
N ASN A 195 4.94 7.37 -16.20
CA ASN A 195 5.68 6.99 -17.40
C ASN A 195 6.70 5.87 -17.09
N PRO A 196 7.28 5.19 -18.11
CA PRO A 196 8.19 4.05 -17.89
C PRO A 196 9.39 4.38 -16.98
N ARG A 197 9.98 5.57 -17.12
CA ARG A 197 11.11 6.00 -16.28
C ARG A 197 10.71 6.22 -14.83
N GLU A 198 9.52 6.79 -14.61
CA GLU A 198 8.98 7.00 -13.28
C GLU A 198 8.61 5.65 -12.61
N SER A 199 8.10 4.70 -13.39
CA SER A 199 7.81 3.33 -12.91
C SER A 199 9.09 2.59 -12.50
N GLU A 200 10.18 2.74 -13.26
CA GLU A 200 11.49 2.19 -12.88
C GLU A 200 12.04 2.82 -11.60
N ALA A 201 11.93 4.14 -11.46
CA ALA A 201 12.33 4.84 -10.24
C ALA A 201 11.49 4.42 -9.04
N LEU A 202 10.19 4.19 -9.23
CA LEU A 202 9.31 3.63 -8.21
C LEU A 202 9.73 2.22 -7.81
N ALA A 203 9.99 1.34 -8.78
CA ALA A 203 10.44 -0.04 -8.51
C ALA A 203 11.74 -0.05 -7.68
N ALA A 204 12.72 0.77 -8.05
CA ALA A 204 13.96 0.92 -7.29
C ALA A 204 13.72 1.39 -5.85
N LEU A 205 12.78 2.32 -5.66
CA LEU A 205 12.37 2.79 -4.33
C LEU A 205 11.73 1.65 -3.51
N LEU A 206 10.85 0.83 -4.11
CA LEU A 206 10.21 -0.30 -3.43
C LEU A 206 11.24 -1.33 -2.97
N HIS A 207 12.22 -1.66 -3.82
CA HIS A 207 13.33 -2.54 -3.43
C HIS A 207 14.15 -1.94 -2.28
N LYS A 208 14.48 -0.65 -2.34
CA LYS A 208 15.20 0.05 -1.25
C LYS A 208 14.42 -0.01 0.08
N ILE A 209 13.08 0.14 0.05
CA ILE A 209 12.21 0.03 1.22
C ILE A 209 12.21 -1.39 1.77
N ARG A 210 12.05 -2.41 0.92
CA ARG A 210 12.10 -3.83 1.30
C ARG A 210 13.44 -4.20 1.90
N ASP A 211 14.53 -3.82 1.26
CA ASP A 211 15.90 -4.13 1.71
C ASP A 211 16.23 -3.40 3.03
N GLY A 212 15.56 -2.29 3.31
CA GLY A 212 15.55 -1.61 4.61
C GLY A 212 14.72 -2.30 5.69
N GLY A 213 14.11 -3.46 5.40
CA GLY A 213 13.40 -4.30 6.36
C GLY A 213 11.89 -4.05 6.46
N THR A 214 11.31 -3.14 5.66
CA THR A 214 9.85 -2.95 5.60
C THR A 214 9.26 -3.88 4.55
N SER A 215 8.28 -4.71 4.95
CA SER A 215 7.55 -5.56 4.00
C SER A 215 6.51 -4.74 3.23
N ILE A 216 6.24 -5.12 2.00
CA ILE A 216 5.34 -4.39 1.12
C ILE A 216 4.19 -5.30 0.71
N LEU A 217 2.96 -4.80 0.82
CA LEU A 217 1.77 -5.40 0.21
C LEU A 217 1.29 -4.45 -0.89
N LEU A 218 1.28 -4.94 -2.13
CA LEU A 218 1.06 -4.15 -3.34
C LEU A 218 -0.20 -4.61 -4.06
N ILE A 219 -1.11 -3.69 -4.39
CA ILE A 219 -2.11 -3.92 -5.45
C ILE A 219 -1.57 -3.26 -6.72
N GLU A 220 -1.56 -4.01 -7.81
CA GLU A 220 -1.23 -3.50 -9.14
C GLU A 220 -1.99 -4.25 -10.22
N HIS A 221 -2.18 -3.59 -11.35
CA HIS A 221 -2.75 -4.16 -12.57
C HIS A 221 -1.72 -4.21 -13.71
N ASP A 222 -0.59 -3.51 -13.60
CA ASP A 222 0.53 -3.66 -14.54
C ASP A 222 1.31 -4.95 -14.23
N MET A 223 0.99 -6.01 -15.00
CA MET A 223 1.63 -7.31 -14.86
C MET A 223 3.14 -7.27 -15.04
N ARG A 224 3.67 -6.37 -15.89
CA ARG A 224 5.14 -6.25 -16.10
C ARG A 224 5.82 -5.74 -14.84
N MET A 225 5.22 -4.71 -14.22
CA MET A 225 5.70 -4.15 -12.95
C MET A 225 5.68 -5.21 -11.85
N VAL A 226 4.58 -5.95 -11.73
CA VAL A 226 4.42 -7.00 -10.71
C VAL A 226 5.41 -8.14 -10.91
N MET A 227 5.46 -8.74 -12.12
CA MET A 227 6.33 -9.88 -12.41
C MET A 227 7.83 -9.60 -12.26
N ARG A 228 8.24 -8.33 -12.38
CA ARG A 228 9.65 -7.93 -12.23
C ARG A 228 10.04 -7.60 -10.80
N ASN A 229 9.09 -7.24 -9.94
CA ASN A 229 9.40 -6.62 -8.66
C ASN A 229 8.82 -7.36 -7.45
N ALA A 230 7.78 -8.18 -7.62
CA ALA A 230 7.21 -8.95 -6.52
C ALA A 230 8.02 -10.20 -6.23
N ASP A 231 8.19 -10.51 -4.94
CA ASP A 231 8.77 -11.77 -4.48
C ASP A 231 7.70 -12.87 -4.41
N HIS A 232 6.44 -12.48 -4.16
CA HIS A 232 5.28 -13.34 -4.02
C HIS A 232 4.04 -12.71 -4.62
N ILE A 233 3.18 -13.49 -5.27
CA ILE A 233 1.97 -13.00 -5.93
C ILE A 233 0.78 -13.84 -5.49
N VAL A 234 -0.30 -13.15 -5.11
CA VAL A 234 -1.62 -13.70 -4.81
C VAL A 234 -2.59 -13.22 -5.88
N VAL A 235 -3.20 -14.13 -6.60
CA VAL A 235 -4.14 -13.79 -7.67
C VAL A 235 -5.57 -14.01 -7.19
N LEU A 236 -6.36 -12.96 -7.32
CA LEU A 236 -7.79 -12.96 -6.98
C LEU A 236 -8.64 -12.95 -8.24
N ASP A 237 -9.72 -13.69 -8.19
CA ASP A 237 -10.82 -13.60 -9.15
C ASP A 237 -12.16 -13.77 -8.43
N HIS A 238 -13.15 -12.90 -8.72
CA HIS A 238 -14.49 -12.91 -8.12
C HIS A 238 -14.47 -13.10 -6.59
N GLY A 239 -13.57 -12.41 -5.89
CA GLY A 239 -13.41 -12.44 -4.44
C GLY A 239 -12.76 -13.70 -3.88
N ARG A 240 -12.18 -14.57 -4.71
CA ARG A 240 -11.51 -15.80 -4.32
C ARG A 240 -10.06 -15.81 -4.79
N LYS A 241 -9.21 -16.55 -4.09
CA LYS A 241 -7.84 -16.81 -4.53
C LYS A 241 -7.84 -17.92 -5.59
N ILE A 242 -7.28 -17.62 -6.75
CA ILE A 242 -7.13 -18.61 -7.84
C ILE A 242 -5.69 -19.09 -7.99
N SER A 243 -4.72 -18.28 -7.55
CA SER A 243 -3.29 -18.66 -7.56
C SER A 243 -2.53 -17.97 -6.43
N ASP A 244 -1.40 -18.58 -6.00
CA ASP A 244 -0.61 -18.10 -4.86
C ASP A 244 0.82 -18.69 -5.00
N GLY A 245 1.82 -17.85 -5.35
CA GLY A 245 3.16 -18.36 -5.62
C GLY A 245 4.17 -17.30 -6.03
N THR A 246 5.30 -17.77 -6.54
CA THR A 246 6.31 -16.91 -7.15
C THR A 246 5.83 -16.36 -8.50
N PRO A 247 6.42 -15.25 -9.00
CA PRO A 247 6.06 -14.71 -10.30
C PRO A 247 6.09 -15.75 -11.43
N ASP A 248 7.10 -16.63 -11.46
CA ASP A 248 7.22 -17.66 -12.50
C ASP A 248 6.11 -18.72 -12.40
N ALA A 249 5.73 -19.13 -11.18
CA ALA A 249 4.64 -20.08 -10.96
C ALA A 249 3.30 -19.49 -11.40
N VAL A 250 3.03 -18.26 -11.00
CA VAL A 250 1.77 -17.55 -11.34
C VAL A 250 1.65 -17.31 -12.84
N ARG A 251 2.74 -16.98 -13.53
CA ARG A 251 2.75 -16.75 -14.97
C ARG A 251 2.39 -17.99 -15.78
N GLN A 252 2.65 -19.18 -15.25
CA GLN A 252 2.39 -20.46 -15.91
C GLN A 252 1.08 -21.12 -15.45
N ASP A 253 0.37 -20.51 -14.51
CA ASP A 253 -0.86 -21.06 -13.96
C ASP A 253 -2.04 -20.92 -14.97
N PRO A 254 -2.63 -22.03 -15.45
CA PRO A 254 -3.74 -21.99 -16.40
C PRO A 254 -4.95 -21.21 -15.87
N ALA A 255 -5.22 -21.23 -14.55
CA ALA A 255 -6.34 -20.50 -13.96
C ALA A 255 -6.12 -18.98 -14.07
N VAL A 256 -4.86 -18.52 -13.91
CA VAL A 256 -4.51 -17.12 -14.07
C VAL A 256 -4.63 -16.68 -15.54
N ILE A 257 -4.10 -17.51 -16.45
CA ILE A 257 -4.19 -17.23 -17.90
C ILE A 257 -5.66 -17.11 -18.32
N ALA A 258 -6.52 -18.04 -17.89
CA ALA A 258 -7.94 -18.01 -18.21
C ALA A 258 -8.66 -16.78 -17.66
N ALA A 259 -8.37 -16.36 -16.41
CA ALA A 259 -8.98 -15.19 -15.79
C ALA A 259 -8.65 -13.87 -16.53
N TYR A 260 -7.45 -13.75 -17.07
CA TYR A 260 -7.04 -12.55 -17.82
C TYR A 260 -7.41 -12.59 -19.31
N LEU A 261 -7.57 -13.77 -19.92
CA LEU A 261 -8.05 -13.89 -21.31
C LEU A 261 -9.57 -13.72 -21.42
N GLY A 262 -10.33 -14.08 -20.37
CA GLY A 262 -11.79 -13.94 -20.34
C GLY A 262 -12.29 -12.49 -20.32
N GLU A 263 -11.45 -11.52 -19.89
CA GLU A 263 -11.80 -10.08 -19.94
C GLU A 263 -11.74 -9.50 -21.36
N GLY A 264 -11.04 -10.12 -22.31
CA GLY A 264 -10.91 -9.63 -23.69
C GLY A 264 -12.16 -9.73 -24.54
N ASP A 265 -13.13 -10.57 -24.16
CA ASP A 265 -14.34 -10.84 -24.96
C ASP A 265 -15.56 -10.00 -24.53
N GLU A 266 -15.56 -9.30 -23.40
CA GLU A 266 -16.70 -8.52 -22.93
C GLU A 266 -16.70 -7.05 -23.41
N ASP A 267 -15.59 -6.50 -23.87
CA ASP A 267 -15.50 -5.11 -24.35
C ASP A 267 -15.78 -4.94 -25.85
N GLU A 268 -15.97 -6.02 -26.63
CA GLU A 268 -16.37 -5.98 -28.05
C GLU A 268 -17.83 -6.40 -28.27
N SER A 269 -18.79 -5.84 -27.56
CA SER A 269 -20.18 -5.87 -28.01
C SER A 269 -20.41 -4.76 -29.04
N PRO A 270 -20.72 -5.09 -30.32
CA PRO A 270 -20.97 -4.06 -31.32
C PRO A 270 -22.26 -3.32 -30.96
N ALA A 271 -22.15 -2.00 -30.79
CA ALA A 271 -23.30 -1.10 -30.71
C ALA A 271 -24.23 -1.37 -31.89
N GLY A 272 -25.38 -1.89 -31.58
CA GLY A 272 -26.40 -2.23 -32.56
C GLY A 272 -26.73 -1.04 -33.45
N GLY A 273 -26.54 -1.23 -34.76
CA GLY A 273 -26.93 -0.30 -35.79
C GLY A 273 -28.44 -0.12 -35.77
N ALA A 274 -28.89 1.06 -35.38
CA ALA A 274 -30.27 1.51 -35.65
C ALA A 274 -30.32 1.92 -37.12
N THR A 275 -30.91 1.05 -37.96
CA THR A 275 -31.38 1.40 -39.32
C THR A 275 -32.57 2.32 -39.16
N GLU A 276 -32.39 3.62 -39.40
CA GLU A 276 -33.50 4.51 -39.74
C GLU A 276 -34.04 4.15 -41.13
N THR A 277 -35.24 3.65 -41.17
CA THR A 277 -36.03 3.55 -42.43
C THR A 277 -36.85 4.82 -42.52
N VAL A 278 -36.51 5.66 -43.50
CA VAL A 278 -37.34 6.78 -43.97
C VAL A 278 -38.47 6.20 -44.86
N ALA A 279 -39.70 6.56 -44.54
CA ALA A 279 -40.83 6.67 -45.45
C ALA A 279 -41.75 7.78 -44.98
#